data_94cd280b39f230802dcb0ec5c40b2bca
#
_entry.id   94cd280b39f230802dcb0ec5c40b2bca
#
_cell.length_a   1.000
_cell.length_b   1.000
_cell.length_c   1.000
_cell.angle_alpha   90.00
_cell.angle_beta   90.00
_cell.angle_gamma   90.00
#
_symmetry.space_group_name_H-M   'P 1'
#
loop_
_entity.id
_entity.type
_entity.pdbx_description
1 polymer ?
#
loop_
_entity_poly.entity_id
_entity_poly.type
_entity_poly.pdbx_seq_one_letter_code
_entity_poly.pdbx_strand_id
1 'polypeptide(L)'
;MDVLIVEDDQEQLDGIESILLEKYDHMNCIKATNYQQATQLMHANKIQLFLLDISLGDDESEQDGIALGTQIRSMQRYAKTPILYLTAYSLDAPRAIHATNCYDFLVKPYKKEDLLYTIDKLIHNRFLDVTPIELRDVNGIYFRVLPEKILYIEAAGKNLTIYEESNVINTSGIRLKELIAQLPPNFIQSHRSFIVNSDYVNSYDPTNALLYLGNHNISTPVGRKYKDYVKK
;
A
#
# COMPACT_ATOMS: atom_id res chain seq x y z
N MET A 1 1.20 6.07 -5.76
CA MET A 1 1.94 5.81 -4.51
C MET A 1 3.31 6.43 -4.64
N ASP A 2 3.72 7.26 -3.65
CA ASP A 2 5.02 7.94 -3.66
C ASP A 2 6.06 7.10 -2.93
N VAL A 3 7.10 6.69 -3.67
CA VAL A 3 8.22 5.88 -3.18
C VAL A 3 9.49 6.72 -3.24
N LEU A 4 10.19 6.87 -2.12
CA LEU A 4 11.51 7.47 -2.12
C LEU A 4 12.56 6.37 -2.18
N ILE A 5 13.35 6.40 -3.24
CA ILE A 5 14.48 5.49 -3.48
C ILE A 5 15.76 6.26 -3.19
N VAL A 6 16.60 5.73 -2.31
CA VAL A 6 17.88 6.36 -1.93
C VAL A 6 19.00 5.37 -2.18
N GLU A 7 19.86 5.70 -3.12
CA GLU A 7 20.95 4.86 -3.63
C GLU A 7 22.00 5.79 -4.22
N ASP A 8 23.25 5.67 -3.86
CA ASP A 8 24.32 6.55 -4.33
C ASP A 8 24.82 6.19 -5.74
N ASP A 9 24.62 4.94 -6.17
CA ASP A 9 24.86 4.49 -7.55
C ASP A 9 23.66 4.81 -8.44
N GLN A 10 23.88 5.70 -9.40
CA GLN A 10 22.82 6.15 -10.32
C GLN A 10 22.27 5.02 -11.21
N GLU A 11 23.12 4.06 -11.61
CA GLU A 11 22.69 2.94 -12.46
C GLU A 11 21.78 1.98 -11.67
N GLN A 12 22.11 1.71 -10.41
CA GLN A 12 21.25 0.92 -9.52
C GLN A 12 19.94 1.65 -9.23
N LEU A 13 20.01 2.95 -8.98
CA LEU A 13 18.83 3.79 -8.74
C LEU A 13 17.83 3.73 -9.91
N ASP A 14 18.33 3.90 -11.14
CA ASP A 14 17.51 3.82 -12.36
C ASP A 14 17.01 2.39 -12.62
N GLY A 15 17.80 1.38 -12.27
CA GLY A 15 17.41 -0.03 -12.33
C GLY A 15 16.25 -0.37 -11.40
N ILE A 16 16.30 0.11 -10.15
CA ILE A 16 15.21 -0.08 -9.18
C ILE A 16 13.93 0.60 -9.70
N GLU A 17 14.01 1.84 -10.15
CA GLU A 17 12.87 2.57 -10.73
C GLU A 17 12.25 1.79 -11.89
N SER A 18 13.08 1.32 -12.83
CA SER A 18 12.61 0.54 -13.98
C SER A 18 11.86 -0.73 -13.58
N ILE A 19 12.39 -1.47 -12.60
CA ILE A 19 11.73 -2.68 -12.06
C ILE A 19 10.36 -2.34 -11.47
N LEU A 20 10.25 -1.24 -10.74
CA LEU A 20 8.99 -0.83 -10.10
C LEU A 20 7.96 -0.40 -11.12
N LEU A 21 8.35 0.46 -12.08
CA LEU A 21 7.43 1.01 -13.07
C LEU A 21 6.95 -0.05 -14.08
N GLU A 22 7.72 -1.11 -14.33
CA GLU A 22 7.27 -2.21 -15.17
C GLU A 22 6.03 -2.94 -14.60
N LYS A 23 5.91 -3.03 -13.27
CA LYS A 23 4.79 -3.70 -12.61
C LYS A 23 3.74 -2.75 -12.06
N TYR A 24 4.14 -1.56 -11.64
CA TYR A 24 3.29 -0.59 -10.96
C TYR A 24 3.35 0.76 -11.67
N ASP A 25 2.64 0.89 -12.78
CA ASP A 25 2.59 2.08 -13.66
C ASP A 25 2.13 3.37 -12.96
N HIS A 26 1.46 3.22 -11.81
CA HIS A 26 0.94 4.32 -11.00
C HIS A 26 1.86 4.73 -9.83
N MET A 27 3.03 4.11 -9.70
CA MET A 27 4.03 4.53 -8.72
C MET A 27 4.73 5.80 -9.16
N ASN A 28 4.92 6.73 -8.23
CA ASN A 28 5.75 7.90 -8.41
C ASN A 28 7.08 7.67 -7.69
N CYS A 29 8.13 7.35 -8.44
CA CYS A 29 9.46 7.11 -7.91
C CYS A 29 10.19 8.45 -7.75
N ILE A 30 10.48 8.81 -6.51
CA ILE A 30 11.26 9.99 -6.13
C ILE A 30 12.66 9.49 -5.81
N LYS A 31 13.69 10.07 -6.43
CA LYS A 31 15.07 9.56 -6.37
C LYS A 31 15.99 10.50 -5.60
N ALA A 32 16.84 9.94 -4.77
CA ALA A 32 17.92 10.64 -4.07
C ALA A 32 19.21 9.82 -4.12
N THR A 33 20.33 10.50 -4.32
CA THR A 33 21.67 9.86 -4.37
C THR A 33 22.46 10.00 -3.08
N ASN A 34 21.93 10.69 -2.08
CA ASN A 34 22.59 10.87 -0.79
C ASN A 34 21.60 11.26 0.31
N TYR A 35 22.08 11.22 1.55
CA TYR A 35 21.34 11.56 2.76
C TYR A 35 20.70 12.96 2.71
N GLN A 36 21.44 13.98 2.26
CA GLN A 36 20.96 15.36 2.28
C GLN A 36 19.80 15.57 1.29
N GLN A 37 19.95 15.03 0.08
CA GLN A 37 18.92 15.08 -0.95
C GLN A 37 17.65 14.33 -0.49
N ALA A 38 17.82 13.15 0.10
CA ALA A 38 16.71 12.38 0.66
C ALA A 38 15.95 13.17 1.74
N THR A 39 16.68 13.83 2.66
CA THR A 39 16.11 14.68 3.71
C THR A 39 15.27 15.81 3.12
N GLN A 40 15.75 16.52 2.09
CA GLN A 40 15.01 17.60 1.44
C GLN A 40 13.72 17.06 0.78
N LEU A 41 13.82 15.95 0.07
CA LEU A 41 12.68 15.32 -0.62
C LEU A 41 11.62 14.81 0.35
N MET A 42 12.03 14.26 1.50
CA MET A 42 11.11 13.88 2.57
C MET A 42 10.32 15.07 3.13
N HIS A 43 10.90 16.26 3.19
CA HIS A 43 10.19 17.47 3.64
C HIS A 43 9.20 17.97 2.60
N ALA A 44 9.53 17.86 1.32
CA ALA A 44 8.74 18.39 0.21
C ALA A 44 7.59 17.47 -0.22
N ASN A 45 7.69 16.16 0.03
CA ASN A 45 6.76 15.15 -0.46
C ASN A 45 6.12 14.34 0.68
N LYS A 46 5.00 13.66 0.39
CA LYS A 46 4.38 12.70 1.29
C LYS A 46 4.77 11.29 0.85
N ILE A 47 5.85 10.77 1.41
CA ILE A 47 6.38 9.44 1.06
C ILE A 47 5.56 8.35 1.73
N GLN A 48 5.26 7.28 0.98
CA GLN A 48 4.49 6.12 1.44
C GLN A 48 5.35 4.86 1.59
N LEU A 49 6.51 4.82 0.94
CA LEU A 49 7.48 3.73 1.04
C LEU A 49 8.88 4.29 0.88
N PHE A 50 9.80 3.83 1.70
CA PHE A 50 11.23 4.12 1.60
C PHE A 50 11.99 2.87 1.15
N LEU A 51 12.74 2.99 0.05
CA LEU A 51 13.74 2.02 -0.38
C LEU A 51 15.11 2.65 -0.15
N LEU A 52 15.88 2.12 0.78
CA LEU A 52 17.11 2.75 1.23
C LEU A 52 18.29 1.80 1.06
N ASP A 53 19.35 2.23 0.38
CA ASP A 53 20.63 1.58 0.60
C ASP A 53 21.15 1.94 1.99
N ILE A 54 21.83 0.98 2.64
CA ILE A 54 22.51 1.23 3.92
C ILE A 54 23.78 2.02 3.67
N SER A 55 24.54 1.68 2.63
CA SER A 55 25.81 2.32 2.28
C SER A 55 25.53 3.51 1.36
N LEU A 56 25.45 4.71 1.91
CA LEU A 56 25.25 5.96 1.18
C LEU A 56 26.54 6.79 1.23
N GLY A 57 27.38 6.65 0.21
CA GLY A 57 28.65 7.37 0.12
C GLY A 57 29.83 6.65 0.79
N ASP A 58 30.90 7.37 1.11
CA ASP A 58 32.13 6.79 1.68
C ASP A 58 31.90 6.18 3.06
N ASP A 59 32.51 5.02 3.32
CA ASP A 59 32.34 4.15 4.52
C ASP A 59 32.55 4.85 5.89
N GLU A 60 33.07 6.08 5.92
CA GLU A 60 33.38 6.84 7.14
C GLU A 60 32.28 7.89 7.48
N SER A 61 31.18 7.98 6.70
CA SER A 61 30.17 9.00 6.97
C SER A 61 29.20 8.55 8.06
N GLU A 62 28.97 9.42 9.08
CA GLU A 62 27.88 9.23 10.05
C GLU A 62 26.47 9.32 9.42
N GLN A 63 26.39 9.60 8.13
CA GLN A 63 25.15 9.80 7.36
C GLN A 63 24.88 8.62 6.42
N ASP A 64 24.83 7.42 6.98
CA ASP A 64 24.47 6.19 6.28
C ASP A 64 22.92 6.04 6.15
N GLY A 65 22.48 5.00 5.43
CA GLY A 65 21.06 4.71 5.28
C GLY A 65 20.35 4.35 6.58
N ILE A 66 21.07 3.85 7.60
CA ILE A 66 20.51 3.56 8.93
C ILE A 66 20.28 4.86 9.68
N ALA A 67 21.18 5.82 9.61
CA ALA A 67 21.00 7.15 10.16
C ALA A 67 19.79 7.85 9.52
N LEU A 68 19.65 7.73 8.19
CA LEU A 68 18.49 8.23 7.46
C LEU A 68 17.20 7.56 7.94
N GLY A 69 17.19 6.24 8.10
CA GLY A 69 16.04 5.50 8.64
C GLY A 69 15.67 5.92 10.06
N THR A 70 16.66 6.19 10.90
CA THR A 70 16.45 6.72 12.25
C THR A 70 15.83 8.12 12.23
N GLN A 71 16.29 8.98 11.33
CA GLN A 71 15.67 10.29 11.12
C GLN A 71 14.22 10.14 10.63
N ILE A 72 13.95 9.25 9.68
CA ILE A 72 12.59 8.95 9.21
C ILE A 72 11.69 8.58 10.39
N ARG A 73 12.14 7.71 11.29
CA ARG A 73 11.37 7.28 12.47
C ARG A 73 11.13 8.39 13.48
N SER A 74 12.03 9.37 13.59
CA SER A 74 11.86 10.54 14.47
C SER A 74 10.76 11.50 13.96
N MET A 75 10.44 11.45 12.68
CA MET A 75 9.39 12.27 12.07
C MET A 75 8.03 11.63 12.29
N GLN A 76 7.14 12.29 13.07
CA GLN A 76 5.80 11.76 13.40
C GLN A 76 5.01 11.29 12.18
N ARG A 77 5.09 12.02 11.05
CA ARG A 77 4.41 11.67 9.80
C ARG A 77 4.89 10.38 9.15
N TYR A 78 6.13 9.94 9.45
CA TYR A 78 6.77 8.75 8.89
C TYR A 78 7.05 7.66 9.94
N ALA A 79 6.59 7.83 11.16
CA ALA A 79 6.87 6.91 12.27
C ALA A 79 6.47 5.46 11.96
N LYS A 80 5.46 5.26 11.11
CA LYS A 80 4.95 3.93 10.69
C LYS A 80 5.15 3.63 9.21
N THR A 81 5.69 4.57 8.43
CA THR A 81 5.91 4.35 6.98
C THR A 81 6.92 3.24 6.78
N PRO A 82 6.63 2.24 5.92
CA PRO A 82 7.55 1.12 5.73
C PRO A 82 8.88 1.58 5.16
N ILE A 83 9.95 0.98 5.68
CA ILE A 83 11.32 1.10 5.19
C ILE A 83 11.76 -0.30 4.75
N LEU A 84 12.19 -0.43 3.51
CA LEU A 84 12.85 -1.60 2.97
C LEU A 84 14.30 -1.23 2.68
N TYR A 85 15.23 -1.92 3.32
CA TYR A 85 16.64 -1.73 3.04
C TYR A 85 17.11 -2.62 1.89
N LEU A 86 17.95 -2.04 1.02
CA LEU A 86 18.65 -2.72 -0.05
C LEU A 86 20.14 -2.61 0.26
N THR A 87 20.80 -3.68 0.66
CA THR A 87 22.18 -3.59 1.17
C THR A 87 23.10 -4.64 0.60
N ALA A 88 24.38 -4.27 0.37
CA ALA A 88 25.43 -5.23 0.05
C ALA A 88 25.91 -6.01 1.29
N TYR A 89 25.60 -5.55 2.51
CA TYR A 89 26.13 -6.11 3.75
C TYR A 89 25.04 -6.76 4.60
N SER A 90 25.02 -8.09 4.63
CA SER A 90 24.07 -8.86 5.46
C SER A 90 24.31 -8.68 6.97
N LEU A 91 25.52 -8.28 7.37
CA LEU A 91 25.88 -8.07 8.79
C LEU A 91 25.25 -6.79 9.38
N ASP A 92 24.87 -5.82 8.55
CA ASP A 92 24.21 -4.57 8.99
C ASP A 92 22.70 -4.72 9.17
N ALA A 93 22.10 -5.78 8.63
CA ALA A 93 20.68 -6.03 8.73
C ALA A 93 20.15 -6.04 10.17
N PRO A 94 20.78 -6.70 11.17
CA PRO A 94 20.33 -6.65 12.56
C PRO A 94 20.37 -5.24 13.14
N ARG A 95 21.41 -4.44 12.81
CA ARG A 95 21.53 -3.05 13.25
C ARG A 95 20.42 -2.18 12.66
N ALA A 96 20.14 -2.33 11.37
CA ALA A 96 19.07 -1.61 10.69
C ALA A 96 17.69 -1.94 11.28
N ILE A 97 17.41 -3.24 11.52
CA ILE A 97 16.16 -3.69 12.13
C ILE A 97 15.98 -3.08 13.53
N HIS A 98 16.99 -3.18 14.39
CA HIS A 98 16.89 -2.66 15.75
C HIS A 98 16.78 -1.13 15.82
N ALA A 99 17.50 -0.42 14.95
CA ALA A 99 17.50 1.05 14.97
C ALA A 99 16.22 1.65 14.39
N THR A 100 15.64 1.02 13.36
CA THR A 100 14.59 1.65 12.57
C THR A 100 13.26 0.91 12.55
N ASN A 101 13.22 -0.30 13.12
CA ASN A 101 12.08 -1.19 13.02
C ASN A 101 11.60 -1.26 11.56
N CYS A 102 12.55 -1.52 10.63
CA CYS A 102 12.27 -1.59 9.20
C CYS A 102 11.32 -2.76 8.90
N TYR A 103 10.67 -2.71 7.76
CA TYR A 103 9.75 -3.77 7.35
C TYR A 103 10.51 -5.04 6.96
N ASP A 104 11.53 -4.86 6.12
CA ASP A 104 12.37 -5.96 5.61
C ASP A 104 13.69 -5.42 5.08
N PHE A 105 14.57 -6.31 4.65
CA PHE A 105 15.79 -5.96 3.93
C PHE A 105 16.06 -6.98 2.83
N LEU A 106 16.68 -6.54 1.73
CA LEU A 106 17.14 -7.38 0.65
C LEU A 106 18.66 -7.22 0.50
N VAL A 107 19.36 -8.35 0.47
CA VAL A 107 20.82 -8.37 0.30
C VAL A 107 21.15 -8.37 -1.19
N LYS A 108 21.98 -7.42 -1.63
CA LYS A 108 22.51 -7.33 -2.98
C LYS A 108 23.55 -8.45 -3.24
N PRO A 109 23.57 -9.10 -4.40
CA PRO A 109 22.61 -8.94 -5.49
C PRO A 109 21.29 -9.68 -5.20
N TYR A 110 20.17 -9.01 -5.36
CA TYR A 110 18.82 -9.61 -5.25
C TYR A 110 18.19 -9.79 -6.63
N LYS A 111 17.24 -10.70 -6.73
CA LYS A 111 16.47 -10.88 -7.95
C LYS A 111 15.34 -9.86 -8.00
N LYS A 112 14.93 -9.46 -9.21
CA LYS A 112 13.77 -8.61 -9.46
C LYS A 112 12.51 -9.16 -8.76
N GLU A 113 12.31 -10.48 -8.83
CA GLU A 113 11.16 -11.15 -8.24
C GLU A 113 11.12 -11.00 -6.72
N ASP A 114 12.28 -11.01 -6.03
CA ASP A 114 12.36 -10.86 -4.58
C ASP A 114 11.96 -9.44 -4.15
N LEU A 115 12.42 -8.42 -4.88
CA LEU A 115 12.03 -7.03 -4.65
C LEU A 115 10.54 -6.84 -4.85
N LEU A 116 10.00 -7.30 -5.98
CA LEU A 116 8.58 -7.19 -6.29
C LEU A 116 7.71 -7.97 -5.29
N TYR A 117 8.15 -9.16 -4.86
CA TYR A 117 7.45 -9.96 -3.86
C TYR A 117 7.38 -9.23 -2.50
N THR A 118 8.48 -8.61 -2.07
CA THR A 118 8.49 -7.85 -0.81
C THR A 118 7.60 -6.63 -0.88
N ILE A 119 7.57 -5.93 -2.02
CA ILE A 119 6.68 -4.79 -2.23
C ILE A 119 5.21 -5.23 -2.32
N ASP A 120 4.91 -6.35 -3.00
CA ASP A 120 3.57 -6.93 -2.99
C ASP A 120 3.09 -7.22 -1.57
N LYS A 121 3.93 -7.80 -0.73
CA LYS A 121 3.61 -8.02 0.69
C LYS A 121 3.30 -6.71 1.41
N LEU A 122 4.08 -5.65 1.17
CA LEU A 122 3.85 -4.34 1.75
C LEU A 122 2.49 -3.77 1.34
N ILE A 123 2.15 -3.89 0.07
CA ILE A 123 0.87 -3.44 -0.48
C ILE A 123 -0.28 -4.27 0.09
N HIS A 124 -0.16 -5.60 0.12
CA HIS A 124 -1.20 -6.51 0.60
C HIS A 124 -1.37 -6.49 2.13
N ASN A 125 -0.27 -6.37 2.88
CA ASN A 125 -0.29 -6.34 4.34
C ASN A 125 -0.60 -4.95 4.94
N ARG A 126 -1.00 -3.98 4.10
CA ARG A 126 -1.48 -2.64 4.52
C ARG A 126 -0.46 -1.80 5.31
N PHE A 127 0.83 -2.04 5.11
CA PHE A 127 1.86 -1.17 5.66
C PHE A 127 1.92 0.20 4.97
N LEU A 128 1.32 0.30 3.77
CA LEU A 128 1.20 1.56 3.06
C LEU A 128 -0.04 2.28 3.56
N ASP A 129 0.13 3.50 4.05
CA ASP A 129 -0.95 4.38 4.52
C ASP A 129 -2.12 4.38 3.53
N VAL A 130 -3.15 3.65 3.85
CA VAL A 130 -4.41 3.73 3.12
C VAL A 130 -5.04 5.05 3.49
N THR A 131 -5.06 5.98 2.56
CA THR A 131 -5.68 7.29 2.78
C THR A 131 -7.14 7.08 3.15
N PRO A 132 -7.60 7.58 4.31
CA PRO A 132 -9.01 7.49 4.67
C PRO A 132 -9.86 8.14 3.59
N ILE A 133 -10.96 7.50 3.21
CA ILE A 133 -11.91 8.07 2.27
C ILE A 133 -12.84 9.00 3.03
N GLU A 134 -12.96 10.24 2.59
CA GLU A 134 -13.93 11.17 3.15
C GLU A 134 -15.28 10.99 2.46
N LEU A 135 -16.30 10.67 3.23
CA LEU A 135 -17.65 10.44 2.76
C LEU A 135 -18.63 11.28 3.57
N ARG A 136 -19.82 11.44 3.01
CA ARG A 136 -20.90 12.16 3.65
C ARG A 136 -22.04 11.19 3.92
N ASP A 137 -22.58 11.15 5.15
CA ASP A 137 -23.72 10.33 5.49
C ASP A 137 -25.05 10.91 4.93
N VAL A 138 -26.12 10.16 5.11
CA VAL A 138 -27.45 10.58 4.66
C VAL A 138 -27.97 11.82 5.39
N ASN A 139 -27.41 12.16 6.55
CA ASN A 139 -27.72 13.35 7.36
C ASN A 139 -26.83 14.56 7.02
N GLY A 140 -25.85 14.38 6.15
CA GLY A 140 -24.95 15.42 5.72
C GLY A 140 -23.67 15.55 6.56
N ILE A 141 -23.42 14.62 7.47
CA ILE A 141 -22.21 14.60 8.33
C ILE A 141 -21.05 13.99 7.55
N TYR A 142 -19.91 14.68 7.58
CA TYR A 142 -18.66 14.15 6.98
C TYR A 142 -17.98 13.22 7.95
N PHE A 143 -17.50 12.10 7.44
CA PHE A 143 -16.77 11.09 8.19
C PHE A 143 -15.65 10.48 7.34
N ARG A 144 -14.68 9.88 8.02
CA ARG A 144 -13.53 9.22 7.39
C ARG A 144 -13.64 7.72 7.58
N VAL A 145 -13.58 6.99 6.49
CA VAL A 145 -13.57 5.53 6.47
C VAL A 145 -12.18 5.05 6.09
N LEU A 146 -11.63 4.12 6.87
CA LEU A 146 -10.41 3.42 6.53
C LEU A 146 -10.76 2.25 5.61
N PRO A 147 -10.30 2.22 4.36
CA PRO A 147 -10.62 1.14 3.42
C PRO A 147 -10.35 -0.25 3.98
N GLU A 148 -9.31 -0.39 4.79
CA GLU A 148 -8.95 -1.67 5.42
C GLU A 148 -10.03 -2.25 6.33
N LYS A 149 -10.93 -1.44 6.85
CA LYS A 149 -12.05 -1.91 7.69
C LYS A 149 -13.26 -2.34 6.88
N ILE A 150 -13.30 -1.96 5.59
CA ILE A 150 -14.44 -2.23 4.72
C ILE A 150 -14.39 -3.69 4.26
N LEU A 151 -15.44 -4.44 4.54
CA LEU A 151 -15.68 -5.79 4.02
C LEU A 151 -16.23 -5.73 2.60
N TYR A 152 -17.30 -4.98 2.42
CA TYR A 152 -17.95 -4.76 1.14
C TYR A 152 -18.79 -3.49 1.16
N ILE A 153 -19.21 -3.06 -0.02
CA ILE A 153 -20.06 -1.90 -0.24
C ILE A 153 -21.23 -2.33 -1.12
N GLU A 154 -22.43 -1.96 -0.71
CA GLU A 154 -23.67 -2.22 -1.44
C GLU A 154 -24.31 -0.92 -1.93
N ALA A 155 -24.72 -0.89 -3.19
CA ALA A 155 -25.52 0.21 -3.74
C ALA A 155 -27.00 -0.12 -3.69
N ALA A 156 -27.79 0.71 -2.98
CA ALA A 156 -29.21 0.65 -2.88
C ALA A 156 -29.84 1.98 -3.36
N GLY A 157 -30.32 2.00 -4.60
CA GLY A 157 -30.88 3.23 -5.20
C GLY A 157 -29.82 4.32 -5.38
N LYS A 158 -29.98 5.45 -4.66
CA LYS A 158 -29.04 6.59 -4.70
C LYS A 158 -28.01 6.57 -3.59
N ASN A 159 -28.10 5.63 -2.66
CA ASN A 159 -27.26 5.54 -1.48
C ASN A 159 -26.33 4.35 -1.60
N LEU A 160 -25.19 4.44 -0.90
CA LEU A 160 -24.30 3.32 -0.69
C LEU A 160 -24.31 2.96 0.80
N THR A 161 -24.30 1.66 1.07
CA THR A 161 -24.09 1.13 2.43
C THR A 161 -22.71 0.48 2.47
N ILE A 162 -21.88 0.94 3.39
CA ILE A 162 -20.52 0.43 3.64
C ILE A 162 -20.59 -0.46 4.87
N TYR A 163 -20.18 -1.69 4.70
CA TYR A 163 -20.14 -2.70 5.76
C TYR A 163 -18.71 -2.89 6.24
N GLU A 164 -18.46 -2.55 7.49
CA GLU A 164 -17.24 -2.82 8.23
C GLU A 164 -17.44 -4.03 9.17
N GLU A 165 -16.36 -4.55 9.77
CA GLU A 165 -16.45 -5.69 10.70
C GLU A 165 -17.40 -5.41 11.89
N SER A 166 -17.43 -4.19 12.37
CA SER A 166 -18.19 -3.80 13.58
C SER A 166 -19.13 -2.64 13.37
N ASN A 167 -19.28 -2.15 12.13
CA ASN A 167 -20.07 -0.96 11.85
C ASN A 167 -20.74 -1.02 10.47
N VAL A 168 -21.84 -0.28 10.30
CA VAL A 168 -22.53 -0.11 9.02
C VAL A 168 -22.78 1.37 8.79
N ILE A 169 -22.30 1.89 7.66
CA ILE A 169 -22.33 3.31 7.34
C ILE A 169 -23.17 3.52 6.08
N ASN A 170 -24.21 4.35 6.17
CA ASN A 170 -25.00 4.75 5.02
C ASN A 170 -24.49 6.10 4.50
N THR A 171 -24.10 6.15 3.24
CA THR A 171 -23.58 7.36 2.59
C THR A 171 -24.45 7.76 1.40
N SER A 172 -24.45 9.05 1.10
CA SER A 172 -25.16 9.64 -0.02
C SER A 172 -24.24 10.56 -0.84
N GLY A 173 -24.66 10.89 -2.06
CA GLY A 173 -23.94 11.87 -2.88
C GLY A 173 -22.72 11.35 -3.64
N ILE A 174 -22.41 10.05 -3.54
CA ILE A 174 -21.34 9.38 -4.32
C ILE A 174 -21.91 8.13 -5.00
N ARG A 175 -21.47 7.87 -6.23
CA ARG A 175 -21.85 6.65 -6.96
C ARG A 175 -20.82 5.55 -6.75
N LEU A 176 -21.26 4.30 -6.89
CA LEU A 176 -20.39 3.12 -6.74
C LEU A 176 -19.14 3.20 -7.65
N LYS A 177 -19.31 3.67 -8.90
CA LYS A 177 -18.21 3.84 -9.87
C LYS A 177 -17.20 4.92 -9.46
N GLU A 178 -17.66 5.97 -8.80
CA GLU A 178 -16.81 7.05 -8.31
C GLU A 178 -16.05 6.62 -7.05
N LEU A 179 -16.70 5.85 -6.20
CA LEU A 179 -16.11 5.35 -4.97
C LEU A 179 -15.02 4.30 -5.25
N ILE A 180 -15.24 3.35 -6.18
CA ILE A 180 -14.23 2.33 -6.49
C ILE A 180 -12.93 2.94 -7.03
N ALA A 181 -12.99 4.08 -7.71
CA ALA A 181 -11.80 4.78 -8.20
C ALA A 181 -10.96 5.43 -7.09
N GLN A 182 -11.52 5.56 -5.87
CA GLN A 182 -10.85 6.08 -4.68
C GLN A 182 -10.38 4.97 -3.74
N LEU A 183 -10.80 3.74 -3.99
CA LEU A 183 -10.46 2.56 -3.19
C LEU A 183 -9.14 1.93 -3.66
N PRO A 184 -8.39 1.29 -2.75
CA PRO A 184 -7.21 0.50 -3.09
C PRO A 184 -7.49 -0.62 -4.10
N PRO A 185 -6.45 -1.14 -4.79
CA PRO A 185 -6.60 -2.15 -5.85
C PRO A 185 -7.20 -3.49 -5.39
N ASN A 186 -7.16 -3.79 -4.09
CA ASN A 186 -7.79 -4.97 -3.49
C ASN A 186 -9.33 -4.87 -3.42
N PHE A 187 -9.93 -3.75 -3.86
CA PHE A 187 -11.37 -3.64 -4.01
C PHE A 187 -11.80 -4.01 -5.42
N ILE A 188 -12.62 -5.03 -5.54
CA ILE A 188 -13.13 -5.52 -6.82
C ILE A 188 -14.63 -5.29 -6.91
N GLN A 189 -15.11 -4.87 -8.08
CA GLN A 189 -16.54 -4.84 -8.33
C GLN A 189 -17.02 -6.26 -8.68
N SER A 190 -17.72 -6.91 -7.75
CA SER A 190 -18.28 -8.26 -7.93
C SER A 190 -19.63 -8.27 -8.62
N HIS A 191 -20.38 -7.19 -8.51
CA HIS A 191 -21.73 -7.05 -9.08
C HIS A 191 -22.00 -5.58 -9.45
N ARG A 192 -23.02 -5.32 -10.28
CA ARG A 192 -23.43 -3.93 -10.61
C ARG A 192 -23.71 -3.05 -9.40
N SER A 193 -24.05 -3.67 -8.27
CA SER A 193 -24.39 -3.02 -7.00
C SER A 193 -23.46 -3.38 -5.85
N PHE A 194 -22.36 -4.13 -6.08
CA PHE A 194 -21.45 -4.55 -5.02
C PHE A 194 -19.99 -4.32 -5.40
N ILE A 195 -19.24 -3.76 -4.44
CA ILE A 195 -17.78 -3.76 -4.39
C ILE A 195 -17.39 -4.58 -3.18
N VAL A 196 -16.39 -5.44 -3.33
CA VAL A 196 -15.91 -6.35 -2.28
C VAL A 196 -14.42 -6.13 -2.07
N ASN A 197 -13.98 -6.10 -0.83
CA ASN A 197 -12.58 -6.14 -0.48
C ASN A 197 -12.09 -7.59 -0.61
N SER A 198 -11.20 -7.86 -1.57
CA SER A 198 -10.71 -9.21 -1.87
C SER A 198 -9.94 -9.83 -0.71
N ASP A 199 -9.37 -9.02 0.20
CA ASP A 199 -8.64 -9.52 1.37
C ASP A 199 -9.54 -10.27 2.35
N TYR A 200 -10.83 -10.04 2.31
CA TYR A 200 -11.82 -10.73 3.14
C TYR A 200 -12.50 -11.90 2.41
N VAL A 201 -12.22 -12.12 1.12
CA VAL A 201 -12.83 -13.21 0.35
C VAL A 201 -12.20 -14.54 0.74
N ASN A 202 -12.99 -15.43 1.34
CA ASN A 202 -12.56 -16.78 1.71
C ASN A 202 -12.78 -17.79 0.59
N SER A 203 -13.90 -17.66 -0.13
CA SER A 203 -14.24 -18.61 -1.19
C SER A 203 -15.24 -18.03 -2.20
N TYR A 204 -15.25 -18.63 -3.39
CA TYR A 204 -16.20 -18.34 -4.45
C TYR A 204 -17.01 -19.60 -4.80
N ASP A 205 -18.33 -19.47 -4.74
CA ASP A 205 -19.26 -20.48 -5.22
C ASP A 205 -19.70 -20.17 -6.66
N PRO A 206 -19.18 -20.85 -7.66
CA PRO A 206 -19.52 -20.60 -9.06
C PRO A 206 -20.95 -21.03 -9.42
N THR A 207 -21.54 -21.98 -8.65
CA THR A 207 -22.88 -22.53 -8.88
C THR A 207 -23.95 -21.50 -8.49
N ASN A 208 -23.81 -20.92 -7.29
CA ASN A 208 -24.72 -19.91 -6.78
C ASN A 208 -24.28 -18.48 -7.12
N ALA A 209 -23.09 -18.32 -7.71
CA ALA A 209 -22.49 -17.05 -8.04
C ALA A 209 -22.37 -16.13 -6.81
N LEU A 210 -21.77 -16.64 -5.73
CA LEU A 210 -21.58 -15.97 -4.45
C LEU A 210 -20.12 -15.94 -4.04
N LEU A 211 -19.69 -14.82 -3.49
CA LEU A 211 -18.43 -14.69 -2.72
C LEU A 211 -18.75 -14.77 -1.23
N TYR A 212 -18.03 -15.61 -0.52
CA TYR A 212 -18.11 -15.70 0.94
C TYR A 212 -16.98 -14.90 1.57
N LEU A 213 -17.34 -14.06 2.56
CA LEU A 213 -16.43 -13.11 3.18
C LEU A 213 -16.18 -13.48 4.65
N GLY A 214 -14.91 -13.61 5.03
CA GLY A 214 -14.45 -13.73 6.41
C GLY A 214 -15.14 -14.82 7.23
N ASN A 215 -15.06 -14.71 8.54
CA ASN A 215 -15.70 -15.63 9.49
C ASN A 215 -17.18 -15.30 9.73
N HIS A 216 -17.80 -14.40 8.96
CA HIS A 216 -19.05 -13.77 9.30
C HIS A 216 -20.29 -14.37 8.61
N ASN A 217 -20.20 -15.50 7.93
CA ASN A 217 -21.30 -16.06 7.11
C ASN A 217 -21.91 -15.03 6.13
N ILE A 218 -21.12 -14.02 5.72
CA ILE A 218 -21.53 -12.99 4.81
C ILE A 218 -21.27 -13.47 3.39
N SER A 219 -22.26 -13.32 2.51
CA SER A 219 -22.09 -13.59 1.09
C SER A 219 -22.51 -12.41 0.24
N THR A 220 -21.80 -12.16 -0.85
CA THR A 220 -22.09 -11.12 -1.82
C THR A 220 -22.23 -11.71 -3.22
N PRO A 221 -23.13 -11.18 -4.07
CA PRO A 221 -23.36 -11.73 -5.39
C PRO A 221 -22.23 -11.42 -6.39
N VAL A 222 -22.02 -12.33 -7.33
CA VAL A 222 -21.15 -12.15 -8.48
C VAL A 222 -21.98 -12.04 -9.74
N GLY A 223 -21.99 -10.87 -10.36
CA GLY A 223 -22.67 -10.64 -11.62
C GLY A 223 -21.96 -11.30 -12.81
N ARG A 224 -22.71 -11.70 -13.85
CA ARG A 224 -22.16 -12.41 -15.03
C ARG A 224 -20.96 -11.72 -15.66
N LYS A 225 -20.97 -10.40 -15.72
CA LYS A 225 -19.87 -9.58 -16.30
C LYS A 225 -18.60 -9.51 -15.43
N TYR A 226 -18.70 -9.90 -14.16
CA TYR A 226 -17.65 -9.76 -13.16
C TYR A 226 -16.96 -11.07 -12.79
N LYS A 227 -17.41 -12.20 -13.36
CA LYS A 227 -16.87 -13.53 -13.04
C LYS A 227 -15.37 -13.66 -13.30
N ASP A 228 -14.86 -13.00 -14.33
CA ASP A 228 -13.44 -13.08 -14.71
C ASP A 228 -12.53 -12.26 -13.78
N TYR A 229 -13.07 -11.25 -13.11
CA TYR A 229 -12.34 -10.43 -12.12
C TYR A 229 -12.22 -11.12 -10.76
N VAL A 230 -13.12 -12.08 -10.48
CA VAL A 230 -13.19 -12.79 -9.19
C VAL A 230 -12.33 -14.07 -9.20
N LYS A 231 -11.95 -14.56 -10.39
CA LYS A 231 -11.16 -15.79 -10.56
C LYS A 231 -9.65 -15.56 -10.58
N LYS A 232 -9.21 -14.30 -10.56
CA LYS A 232 -7.81 -13.91 -10.50
C LYS A 232 -7.36 -13.75 -9.06
#